data_4488937809353dff55e2bf1eb694cc92
#
_entry.id   4488937809353dff55e2bf1eb694cc92
#
_cell.length_a   1.000
_cell.length_b   1.000
_cell.length_c   1.000
_cell.angle_alpha   90.00
_cell.angle_beta   90.00
_cell.angle_gamma   90.00
#
_symmetry.space_group_name_H-M   'P 1'
#
loop_
_entity.id
_entity.type
_entity.pdbx_description
1 polymer ?
#
loop_
_entity_poly.entity_id
_entity_poly.type
_entity_poly.pdbx_seq_one_letter_code
_entity_poly.pdbx_strand_id
1 'polypeptide(L)'
;MKNTFELEHVGINTDNAGEAEQLALLLCKLFNLEPRHGQKSEFAGNYFECMKSPFLGKNGHIAMRTPHLKAAMEALEENGFSFRMETAA
;
A
#
# COMPACT_ATOMS: atom_id res chain seq x y z
N MET A 1 20.99 -10.85 12.90
CA MET A 1 19.84 -10.09 13.39
C MET A 1 18.62 -10.37 12.51
N LYS A 2 17.50 -10.60 13.15
CA LYS A 2 16.29 -10.91 12.44
C LYS A 2 15.59 -9.62 11.97
N ASN A 3 15.28 -9.52 10.69
CA ASN A 3 14.54 -8.37 10.16
C ASN A 3 13.09 -8.42 10.62
N THR A 4 12.55 -7.26 10.97
CA THR A 4 11.14 -7.13 11.36
C THR A 4 10.43 -6.21 10.40
N PHE A 5 9.14 -6.45 10.18
CA PHE A 5 8.33 -5.70 9.24
C PHE A 5 7.02 -5.27 9.88
N GLU A 6 6.57 -4.08 9.53
CA GLU A 6 5.24 -3.60 9.91
C GLU A 6 4.49 -3.21 8.65
N LEU A 7 3.20 -3.41 8.67
CA LEU A 7 2.36 -2.98 7.55
C LEU A 7 2.30 -1.45 7.53
N GLU A 8 2.68 -0.85 6.39
CA GLU A 8 2.54 0.59 6.18
C GLU A 8 1.15 0.89 5.62
N HIS A 9 0.83 0.27 4.48
CA HIS A 9 -0.50 0.41 3.89
C HIS A 9 -0.74 -0.66 2.85
N VAL A 10 -2.01 -0.81 2.47
CA VAL A 10 -2.45 -1.63 1.35
C VAL A 10 -3.05 -0.70 0.32
N GLY A 11 -2.47 -0.66 -0.87
CA GLY A 11 -3.00 0.10 -2.00
C GLY A 11 -3.88 -0.79 -2.85
N ILE A 12 -5.09 -0.33 -3.15
CA ILE A 12 -6.03 -1.07 -3.98
C ILE A 12 -6.33 -0.22 -5.21
N ASN A 13 -6.07 -0.75 -6.41
CA ASN A 13 -6.31 -0.04 -7.64
C ASN A 13 -7.80 -0.04 -7.99
N THR A 14 -8.30 1.12 -8.40
CA THR A 14 -9.63 1.24 -9.00
C THR A 14 -9.48 1.98 -10.33
N ASP A 15 -10.56 2.06 -11.08
CA ASP A 15 -10.51 2.65 -12.41
C ASP A 15 -10.71 4.16 -12.40
N ASN A 16 -11.34 4.70 -11.36
CA ASN A 16 -11.66 6.13 -11.31
C ASN A 16 -11.92 6.60 -9.89
N ALA A 17 -12.04 7.92 -9.73
CA ALA A 17 -12.22 8.54 -8.42
C ALA A 17 -13.51 8.08 -7.73
N GLY A 18 -14.59 7.89 -8.49
CA GLY A 18 -15.86 7.45 -7.92
C GLY A 18 -15.77 6.06 -7.31
N GLU A 19 -15.11 5.13 -8.01
CA GLU A 19 -14.88 3.78 -7.47
C GLU A 19 -14.01 3.79 -6.23
N ALA A 20 -12.96 4.61 -6.25
CA ALA A 20 -12.06 4.72 -5.10
C ALA A 20 -12.82 5.22 -3.87
N GLU A 21 -13.66 6.24 -4.04
CA GLU A 21 -14.47 6.77 -2.95
C GLU A 21 -15.45 5.73 -2.43
N GLN A 22 -16.16 5.03 -3.32
CA GLN A 22 -17.10 4.00 -2.91
C GLN A 22 -16.43 2.88 -2.13
N LEU A 23 -15.26 2.43 -2.59
CA LEU A 23 -14.52 1.37 -1.91
C LEU A 23 -14.03 1.85 -0.53
N ALA A 24 -13.49 3.06 -0.47
CA ALA A 24 -13.00 3.60 0.81
C ALA A 24 -14.14 3.72 1.81
N LEU A 25 -15.29 4.22 1.39
CA LEU A 25 -16.45 4.36 2.28
C LEU A 25 -16.98 3.01 2.73
N LEU A 26 -16.96 2.01 1.84
CA LEU A 26 -17.35 0.65 2.22
C LEU A 26 -16.43 0.08 3.28
N LEU A 27 -15.11 0.22 3.10
CA LEU A 27 -14.14 -0.27 4.08
C LEU A 27 -14.30 0.44 5.43
N CYS A 28 -14.55 1.75 5.39
CA CYS A 28 -14.80 2.51 6.61
C CYS A 28 -16.03 2.01 7.35
N LYS A 29 -17.09 1.69 6.60
CA LYS A 29 -18.33 1.20 7.18
C LYS A 29 -18.16 -0.21 7.77
N LEU A 30 -17.48 -1.09 7.03
CA LEU A 30 -17.30 -2.48 7.45
C LEU A 30 -16.40 -2.60 8.69
N PHE A 31 -15.36 -1.77 8.75
CA PHE A 31 -14.32 -1.94 9.78
C PHE A 31 -14.24 -0.77 10.75
N ASN A 32 -15.23 0.11 10.72
CA ASN A 32 -15.30 1.27 11.62
C ASN A 32 -14.05 2.16 11.51
N LEU A 33 -13.72 2.56 10.28
CA LEU A 33 -12.56 3.39 9.98
C LEU A 33 -13.00 4.78 9.58
N GLU A 34 -12.06 5.74 9.69
CA GLU A 34 -12.30 7.12 9.30
C GLU A 34 -11.89 7.35 7.85
N PRO A 35 -12.75 7.93 7.01
CA PRO A 35 -12.37 8.24 5.63
C PRO A 35 -11.52 9.51 5.57
N ARG A 36 -10.64 9.56 4.56
CA ARG A 36 -9.83 10.75 4.28
C ARG A 36 -9.65 10.89 2.78
N HIS A 37 -9.88 12.09 2.27
CA HIS A 37 -9.68 12.39 0.86
C HIS A 37 -8.23 12.72 0.57
N GLY A 38 -7.72 12.20 -0.54
CA GLY A 38 -6.42 12.57 -1.06
C GLY A 38 -6.53 12.97 -2.52
N GLN A 39 -5.47 13.50 -3.07
CA GLN A 39 -5.45 13.94 -4.47
C GLN A 39 -5.47 12.76 -5.43
N LYS A 40 -4.70 11.71 -5.13
CA LYS A 40 -4.56 10.52 -6.00
C LYS A 40 -5.26 9.29 -5.45
N SER A 41 -5.76 9.37 -4.24
CA SER A 41 -6.35 8.22 -3.55
C SER A 41 -7.41 8.66 -2.57
N GLU A 42 -8.28 7.72 -2.21
CA GLU A 42 -9.19 7.87 -1.08
C GLU A 42 -8.76 6.88 0.00
N PHE A 43 -8.69 7.34 1.23
CA PHE A 43 -8.15 6.54 2.33
C PHE A 43 -9.26 6.06 3.25
N ALA A 44 -9.13 4.81 3.70
CA ALA A 44 -9.97 4.24 4.74
C ALA A 44 -9.05 3.90 5.92
N GLY A 45 -9.15 4.67 6.98
CA GLY A 45 -8.28 4.54 8.14
C GLY A 45 -6.83 4.82 7.80
N ASN A 46 -5.93 4.17 8.53
CA ASN A 46 -4.49 4.39 8.36
C ASN A 46 -3.83 3.42 7.39
N TYR A 47 -4.55 2.37 6.96
CA TYR A 47 -3.92 1.28 6.21
C TYR A 47 -4.39 1.14 4.78
N PHE A 48 -5.63 1.54 4.45
CA PHE A 48 -6.17 1.30 3.12
C PHE A 48 -6.10 2.56 2.27
N GLU A 49 -5.46 2.43 1.11
CA GLU A 49 -5.36 3.51 0.14
C GLU A 49 -6.01 3.03 -1.16
N CYS A 50 -7.17 3.60 -1.48
CA CYS A 50 -7.91 3.26 -2.70
C CYS A 50 -7.48 4.22 -3.79
N MET A 51 -6.71 3.71 -4.76
CA MET A 51 -6.15 4.53 -5.83
C MET A 51 -7.23 4.93 -6.82
N LYS A 52 -7.25 6.20 -7.22
CA LYS A 52 -8.21 6.74 -8.19
C LYS A 52 -7.90 6.31 -9.61
N SER A 53 -6.70 5.79 -9.84
CA SER A 53 -6.31 5.17 -11.10
C SER A 53 -5.28 4.08 -10.78
N PRO A 54 -5.11 3.08 -11.68
CA PRO A 54 -4.14 2.01 -11.42
C PRO A 54 -2.74 2.56 -11.20
N PHE A 55 -2.06 2.01 -10.22
CA PHE A 55 -0.71 2.40 -9.87
C PHE A 55 0.17 1.15 -9.84
N LEU A 56 0.92 0.92 -8.77
CA LEU A 56 1.81 -0.23 -8.69
C LEU A 56 1.02 -1.54 -8.63
N GLY A 57 1.51 -2.56 -9.38
CA GLY A 57 0.90 -3.87 -9.41
C GLY A 57 -0.37 -3.91 -10.25
N LYS A 58 -0.87 -5.12 -10.48
CA LYS A 58 -2.09 -5.32 -11.27
C LYS A 58 -3.34 -4.90 -10.49
N ASN A 59 -3.43 -5.34 -9.26
CA ASN A 59 -4.61 -5.08 -8.41
C ASN A 59 -4.32 -4.05 -7.33
N GLY A 60 -3.06 -3.74 -7.11
CA GLY A 60 -2.63 -2.85 -6.06
C GLY A 60 -1.28 -3.27 -5.52
N HIS A 61 -1.00 -2.85 -4.30
CA HIS A 61 0.29 -3.13 -3.68
C HIS A 61 0.16 -3.18 -2.15
N ILE A 62 1.12 -3.85 -1.54
CA ILE A 62 1.25 -3.86 -0.08
C ILE A 62 2.57 -3.18 0.25
N ALA A 63 2.51 -2.14 1.07
CA ALA A 63 3.71 -1.43 1.51
C ALA A 63 4.04 -1.85 2.94
N MET A 64 5.27 -2.29 3.12
CA MET A 64 5.79 -2.69 4.42
C MET A 64 6.91 -1.73 4.81
N ARG A 65 7.06 -1.48 6.09
CA ARG A 65 8.18 -0.71 6.58
C ARG A 65 9.05 -1.56 7.50
N THR A 66 10.31 -1.24 7.53
CA THR A 66 11.29 -1.95 8.34
C THR A 66 12.34 -0.94 8.83
N PRO A 67 12.87 -1.09 10.06
CA PRO A 67 13.89 -0.16 10.55
C PRO A 67 15.23 -0.26 9.83
N HIS A 68 15.50 -1.38 9.15
CA HIS A 68 16.76 -1.60 8.46
C HIS A 68 16.51 -2.02 7.02
N LEU A 69 16.11 -1.05 6.20
CA LEU A 69 15.68 -1.33 4.82
C LEU A 69 16.75 -2.04 3.98
N LYS A 70 17.99 -1.56 4.04
CA LYS A 70 19.06 -2.16 3.25
C LYS A 70 19.30 -3.62 3.61
N ALA A 71 19.36 -3.92 4.91
CA ALA A 71 19.55 -5.29 5.38
C ALA A 71 18.39 -6.19 4.99
N ALA A 72 17.16 -5.68 5.07
CA ALA A 72 15.98 -6.44 4.68
C ALA A 72 15.98 -6.73 3.19
N MET A 73 16.35 -5.75 2.36
CA MET A 73 16.43 -5.95 0.91
C MET A 73 17.48 -6.98 0.55
N GLU A 74 18.65 -6.93 1.18
CA GLU A 74 19.72 -7.90 0.95
C GLU A 74 19.27 -9.32 1.31
N ALA A 75 18.60 -9.47 2.46
CA ALA A 75 18.09 -10.78 2.87
C ALA A 75 17.06 -11.33 1.91
N LEU A 76 16.17 -10.47 1.40
CA LEU A 76 15.17 -10.90 0.43
C LEU A 76 15.80 -11.26 -0.92
N GLU A 77 16.81 -10.51 -1.35
CA GLU A 77 17.52 -10.82 -2.59
C GLU A 77 18.21 -12.19 -2.50
N GLU A 78 18.77 -12.53 -1.35
CA GLU A 78 19.37 -13.85 -1.13
C GLU A 78 18.34 -14.97 -1.27
N ASN A 79 17.08 -14.68 -1.04
CA ASN A 79 15.99 -15.64 -1.20
C ASN A 79 15.30 -15.56 -2.55
N GLY A 80 15.91 -14.89 -3.52
CA GLY A 80 15.46 -14.91 -4.91
C GLY A 80 14.52 -13.77 -5.31
N PHE A 81 14.32 -12.78 -4.46
CA PHE A 81 13.48 -11.63 -4.78
C PHE A 81 14.32 -10.53 -5.42
N SER A 82 13.70 -9.75 -6.31
CA SER A 82 14.35 -8.62 -6.96
C SER A 82 13.59 -7.34 -6.68
N PHE A 83 14.27 -6.20 -6.79
CA PHE A 83 13.69 -4.91 -6.48
C PHE A 83 13.77 -3.97 -7.68
N ARG A 84 12.73 -3.14 -7.83
CA ARG A 84 12.69 -2.08 -8.83
C ARG A 84 13.20 -0.81 -8.17
N MET A 85 14.45 -0.49 -8.42
CA MET A 85 15.11 0.64 -7.75
C MET A 85 14.54 1.99 -8.15
N GLU A 86 13.95 2.10 -9.33
CA GLU A 86 13.32 3.34 -9.79
C GLU A 86 12.08 3.74 -8.97
N THR A 87 11.53 2.80 -8.21
CA THR A 87 10.40 3.10 -7.31
C THR A 87 10.80 3.11 -5.84
N ALA A 88 12.09 2.88 -5.55
CA ALA A 88 12.57 2.93 -4.17
C ALA A 88 12.66 4.39 -3.72
N ALA A 89 12.18 4.66 -2.52
CA ALA A 89 12.23 5.99 -1.93
C ALA A 89 13.50 6.18 -1.12
#